data_53f74be11f9e78f35cb68514915f1ccf
#
_entry.id   53f74be11f9e78f35cb68514915f1ccf
#
_cell.length_a   1.000
_cell.length_b   1.000
_cell.length_c   1.000
_cell.angle_alpha   90.00
_cell.angle_beta   90.00
_cell.angle_gamma   90.00
#
_symmetry.space_group_name_H-M   'P 1'
#
loop_
_entity.id
_entity.type
_entity.pdbx_description
1 polymer ?
#
loop_
_entity_poly.entity_id
_entity_poly.type
_entity_poly.pdbx_seq_one_letter_code
_entity_poly.pdbx_strand_id
1 'polypeptide(L)'
;MKVLDKKEFDEINVFGLGTENTGFAQYFIGMSYLNPLCKKEDPVHLTNVTFEPGCRNNWHIHHATSGGGQLLICTAGEGWYQEFGKEPISLTPGTVVVIPANVKHFHGAKKDSWFSHIAMEIDGENTSNEWLEPVIDEEYNKLGE
;
A
#
# COMPACT_ATOMS: atom_id res chain seq x y z
N MET A 1 -9.46 -12.75 -4.40
CA MET A 1 -9.69 -13.01 -5.83
C MET A 1 -9.11 -11.88 -6.65
N LYS A 2 -8.38 -12.24 -7.69
CA LYS A 2 -7.78 -11.26 -8.61
C LYS A 2 -8.85 -10.64 -9.51
N VAL A 3 -8.78 -9.32 -9.71
CA VAL A 3 -9.72 -8.57 -10.53
C VAL A 3 -8.95 -7.63 -11.45
N LEU A 4 -9.06 -7.81 -12.74
CA LEU A 4 -8.43 -6.96 -13.75
C LEU A 4 -9.37 -5.87 -14.28
N ASP A 5 -10.64 -6.17 -14.37
CA ASP A 5 -11.62 -5.21 -14.88
C ASP A 5 -11.93 -4.14 -13.83
N LYS A 6 -11.80 -2.87 -14.23
CA LYS A 6 -12.02 -1.75 -13.32
C LYS A 6 -13.45 -1.68 -12.80
N LYS A 7 -14.42 -1.96 -13.66
CA LYS A 7 -15.84 -1.89 -13.28
C LYS A 7 -16.17 -2.94 -12.23
N GLU A 8 -15.68 -4.17 -12.42
CA GLU A 8 -15.83 -5.24 -11.43
C GLU A 8 -15.13 -4.85 -10.12
N PHE A 9 -13.95 -4.26 -10.21
CA PHE A 9 -13.21 -3.83 -9.03
C PHE A 9 -13.96 -2.73 -8.26
N ASP A 10 -14.53 -1.76 -8.96
CA ASP A 10 -15.28 -0.68 -8.34
C ASP A 10 -16.49 -1.21 -7.54
N GLU A 11 -17.08 -2.32 -7.95
CA GLU A 11 -18.21 -2.96 -7.25
C GLU A 11 -17.79 -3.59 -5.91
N ILE A 12 -16.54 -4.04 -5.80
CA ILE A 12 -16.03 -4.68 -4.57
C ILE A 12 -15.14 -3.77 -3.72
N ASN A 13 -14.75 -2.63 -4.24
CA ASN A 13 -13.93 -1.64 -3.52
C ASN A 13 -14.83 -0.80 -2.60
N VAL A 14 -15.23 -1.39 -1.49
CA VAL A 14 -16.28 -0.86 -0.61
C VAL A 14 -15.99 0.54 -0.08
N PHE A 15 -14.73 0.90 0.11
CA PHE A 15 -14.35 2.23 0.59
C PHE A 15 -14.16 3.26 -0.52
N GLY A 16 -14.21 2.84 -1.77
CA GLY A 16 -14.16 3.73 -2.93
C GLY A 16 -12.76 4.14 -3.37
N LEU A 17 -12.69 4.52 -4.65
CA LEU A 17 -11.43 4.86 -5.32
C LEU A 17 -10.81 6.16 -4.80
N GLY A 18 -11.62 7.18 -4.57
CA GLY A 18 -11.11 8.51 -4.24
C GLY A 18 -10.56 9.23 -5.46
N THR A 19 -9.45 9.93 -5.28
CA THR A 19 -8.81 10.75 -6.31
C THR A 19 -7.43 10.23 -6.66
N GLU A 20 -6.99 10.52 -7.89
CA GLU A 20 -5.65 10.17 -8.34
C GLU A 20 -4.58 10.68 -7.37
N ASN A 21 -3.63 9.81 -7.05
CA ASN A 21 -2.50 10.14 -6.18
C ASN A 21 -1.47 10.96 -6.97
N THR A 22 -1.61 12.28 -6.93
CA THR A 22 -0.68 13.21 -7.59
C THR A 22 0.45 13.65 -6.66
N GLY A 23 0.16 13.76 -5.36
CA GLY A 23 1.12 14.28 -4.38
C GLY A 23 2.33 13.37 -4.15
N PHE A 24 2.14 12.06 -4.28
CA PHE A 24 3.21 11.07 -4.08
C PHE A 24 3.55 10.30 -5.35
N ALA A 25 3.04 10.75 -6.51
CA ALA A 25 3.20 10.02 -7.77
C ALA A 25 4.67 9.70 -8.12
N GLN A 26 5.60 10.58 -7.75
CA GLN A 26 7.03 10.38 -7.98
C GLN A 26 7.60 9.15 -7.24
N TYR A 27 6.90 8.67 -6.23
CA TYR A 27 7.33 7.51 -5.43
C TYR A 27 6.59 6.23 -5.79
N PHE A 28 5.87 6.23 -6.90
CA PHE A 28 5.11 5.07 -7.38
C PHE A 28 5.46 4.77 -8.83
N ILE A 29 5.45 3.49 -9.18
CA ILE A 29 5.41 3.04 -10.57
C ILE A 29 3.97 2.63 -10.85
N GLY A 30 3.35 3.23 -11.88
CA GLY A 30 1.95 3.01 -12.22
C GLY A 30 1.02 3.99 -11.52
N MET A 31 -0.28 3.79 -11.70
CA MET A 31 -1.32 4.69 -11.20
C MET A 31 -1.91 4.20 -9.90
N SER A 32 -2.08 5.12 -8.97
CA SER A 32 -2.72 4.86 -7.69
C SER A 32 -3.69 5.97 -7.32
N TYR A 33 -4.53 5.69 -6.33
CA TYR A 33 -5.62 6.56 -5.91
C TYR A 33 -5.68 6.60 -4.39
N LEU A 34 -6.04 7.75 -3.83
CA LEU A 34 -6.16 7.95 -2.40
C LEU A 34 -7.58 8.38 -2.05
N ASN A 35 -8.15 7.75 -1.05
CA ASN A 35 -9.45 8.13 -0.52
C ASN A 35 -9.38 8.22 1.01
N PRO A 36 -9.12 9.42 1.56
CA PRO A 36 -9.12 9.61 3.02
C PRO A 36 -10.52 9.33 3.57
N LEU A 37 -10.60 8.52 4.62
CA LEU A 37 -11.86 8.07 5.21
C LEU A 37 -12.24 8.82 6.48
N CYS A 38 -11.29 9.56 7.06
CA CYS A 38 -11.49 10.32 8.29
C CYS A 38 -11.38 11.81 8.03
N LYS A 39 -11.95 12.61 8.94
CA LYS A 39 -11.81 14.05 8.90
C LYS A 39 -10.45 14.46 9.46
N LYS A 40 -9.97 15.65 9.07
CA LYS A 40 -8.67 16.17 9.51
C LYS A 40 -8.56 16.23 11.04
N GLU A 41 -9.63 16.57 11.72
CA GLU A 41 -9.69 16.72 13.19
C GLU A 41 -9.89 15.41 13.94
N ASP A 42 -10.10 14.29 13.25
CA ASP A 42 -10.28 13.00 13.90
C ASP A 42 -8.98 12.51 14.55
N PRO A 43 -9.05 11.74 15.65
CA PRO A 43 -7.84 11.27 16.34
C PRO A 43 -7.09 10.18 15.59
N VAL A 44 -7.71 9.57 14.58
CA VAL A 44 -7.09 8.57 13.70
C VAL A 44 -7.32 8.96 12.25
N HIS A 45 -6.41 8.55 11.38
CA HIS A 45 -6.52 8.85 9.95
C HIS A 45 -6.35 7.56 9.17
N LEU A 46 -7.45 7.14 8.53
CA LEU A 46 -7.47 5.98 7.66
C LEU A 46 -7.58 6.47 6.22
N THR A 47 -6.78 5.89 5.33
CA THR A 47 -6.88 6.15 3.89
C THR A 47 -7.05 4.84 3.15
N ASN A 48 -8.02 4.78 2.26
CA ASN A 48 -8.12 3.67 1.32
C ASN A 48 -7.20 3.99 0.14
N VAL A 49 -6.18 3.18 -0.05
CA VAL A 49 -5.20 3.33 -1.14
C VAL A 49 -5.50 2.26 -2.18
N THR A 50 -5.75 2.68 -3.42
CA THR A 50 -6.06 1.78 -4.52
C THR A 50 -4.95 1.84 -5.57
N PHE A 51 -4.54 0.67 -6.05
CA PHE A 51 -3.46 0.50 -7.02
C PHE A 51 -4.01 -0.18 -8.26
N GLU A 52 -3.71 0.37 -9.44
CA GLU A 52 -3.95 -0.35 -10.71
C GLU A 52 -3.06 -1.58 -10.80
N PRO A 53 -3.44 -2.58 -11.62
CA PRO A 53 -2.58 -3.76 -11.80
C PRO A 53 -1.13 -3.38 -12.12
N GLY A 54 -0.20 -3.97 -11.38
CA GLY A 54 1.23 -3.69 -11.54
C GLY A 54 1.76 -2.46 -10.81
N CYS A 55 0.89 -1.60 -10.29
CA CYS A 55 1.31 -0.41 -9.55
C CYS A 55 1.87 -0.78 -8.18
N ARG A 56 3.00 -0.19 -7.83
CA ARG A 56 3.62 -0.36 -6.51
C ARG A 56 4.35 0.90 -6.11
N ASN A 57 4.49 1.10 -4.80
CA ASN A 57 5.31 2.21 -4.31
C ASN A 57 6.79 1.81 -4.26
N ASN A 58 7.64 2.82 -4.10
CA ASN A 58 9.07 2.62 -3.93
C ASN A 58 9.34 1.93 -2.58
N TRP A 59 10.51 1.34 -2.45
CA TRP A 59 11.04 0.97 -1.16
C TRP A 59 11.03 2.18 -0.24
N HIS A 60 10.59 2.01 0.99
CA HIS A 60 10.50 3.11 1.95
C HIS A 60 10.55 2.62 3.39
N ILE A 61 10.77 3.57 4.30
CA ILE A 61 10.90 3.29 5.73
C ILE A 61 10.05 4.29 6.50
N HIS A 62 9.30 3.79 7.48
CA HIS A 62 8.64 4.62 8.49
C HIS A 62 9.54 4.64 9.72
N HIS A 63 10.34 5.72 9.86
CA HIS A 63 11.26 5.87 10.97
C HIS A 63 10.55 6.25 12.26
N ALA A 64 10.99 5.70 13.38
CA ALA A 64 10.58 6.11 14.70
C ALA A 64 11.63 5.66 15.73
N THR A 65 11.76 6.42 16.81
CA THR A 65 12.63 6.02 17.94
C THR A 65 11.89 5.13 18.92
N SER A 66 10.55 5.20 18.94
CA SER A 66 9.67 4.36 19.74
C SER A 66 8.31 4.30 19.06
N GLY A 67 7.64 3.15 19.09
CA GLY A 67 6.37 2.96 18.40
C GLY A 67 6.52 3.12 16.90
N GLY A 68 5.52 3.69 16.25
CA GLY A 68 5.54 3.95 14.81
C GLY A 68 5.27 2.73 13.95
N GLY A 69 5.48 2.90 12.65
CA GLY A 69 5.14 1.91 11.65
C GLY A 69 3.81 2.20 10.99
N GLN A 70 3.26 1.23 10.29
CA GLN A 70 2.01 1.40 9.55
C GLN A 70 1.17 0.13 9.60
N LEU A 71 -0.14 0.29 9.68
CA LEU A 71 -1.09 -0.81 9.60
C LEU A 71 -1.68 -0.84 8.18
N LEU A 72 -1.67 -2.02 7.54
CA LEU A 72 -2.35 -2.26 6.28
C LEU A 72 -3.45 -3.29 6.46
N ILE A 73 -4.62 -3.03 5.89
CA ILE A 73 -5.73 -3.99 5.83
C ILE A 73 -6.15 -4.12 4.38
N CYS A 74 -5.93 -5.29 3.78
CA CYS A 74 -6.39 -5.53 2.40
C CYS A 74 -7.90 -5.62 2.38
N THR A 75 -8.54 -4.84 1.50
CA THR A 75 -9.99 -4.74 1.41
C THR A 75 -10.56 -5.25 0.10
N ALA A 76 -9.80 -5.21 -0.99
CA ALA A 76 -10.27 -5.66 -2.30
C ALA A 76 -9.11 -6.00 -3.22
N GLY A 77 -9.33 -6.97 -4.12
CA GLY A 77 -8.32 -7.40 -5.07
C GLY A 77 -7.16 -8.12 -4.41
N GLU A 78 -6.00 -8.13 -5.07
CA GLU A 78 -4.81 -8.81 -4.55
C GLU A 78 -3.54 -7.97 -4.76
N GLY A 79 -2.70 -7.99 -3.75
CA GLY A 79 -1.44 -7.24 -3.76
C GLY A 79 -0.29 -7.98 -3.09
N TRP A 80 0.81 -7.26 -2.96
CA TRP A 80 2.04 -7.73 -2.34
C TRP A 80 2.48 -6.77 -1.24
N TYR A 81 3.09 -7.35 -0.21
CA TYR A 81 3.91 -6.65 0.77
C TYR A 81 5.23 -7.40 0.88
N GLN A 82 6.34 -6.68 0.89
CA GLN A 82 7.66 -7.30 1.05
C GLN A 82 8.57 -6.42 1.89
N GLU A 83 9.18 -7.01 2.91
CA GLU A 83 10.30 -6.42 3.61
C GLU A 83 11.58 -6.74 2.82
N PHE A 84 12.47 -5.76 2.75
CA PHE A 84 13.70 -5.92 1.98
C PHE A 84 14.51 -7.12 2.49
N GLY A 85 14.88 -8.00 1.56
CA GLY A 85 15.65 -9.21 1.87
C GLY A 85 14.83 -10.38 2.39
N LYS A 86 13.49 -10.26 2.43
CA LYS A 86 12.60 -11.33 2.89
C LYS A 86 11.64 -11.76 1.78
N GLU A 87 10.96 -12.88 1.99
CA GLU A 87 9.95 -13.36 1.06
C GLU A 87 8.74 -12.43 1.01
N PRO A 88 8.12 -12.26 -0.16
CA PRO A 88 6.91 -11.45 -0.27
C PRO A 88 5.73 -12.13 0.41
N ILE A 89 4.82 -11.28 0.91
CA ILE A 89 3.56 -11.73 1.49
C ILE A 89 2.44 -11.36 0.54
N SER A 90 1.63 -12.33 0.16
CA SER A 90 0.44 -12.10 -0.66
C SER A 90 -0.65 -11.45 0.18
N LEU A 91 -1.18 -10.33 -0.32
CA LEU A 91 -2.27 -9.63 0.34
C LEU A 91 -3.58 -9.93 -0.38
N THR A 92 -4.50 -10.53 0.36
CA THR A 92 -5.87 -10.81 -0.10
C THR A 92 -6.85 -10.19 0.89
N PRO A 93 -8.13 -9.96 0.50
CA PRO A 93 -9.11 -9.33 1.40
C PRO A 93 -9.16 -10.01 2.77
N GLY A 94 -9.01 -9.21 3.81
CA GLY A 94 -8.95 -9.66 5.20
C GLY A 94 -7.53 -9.83 5.74
N THR A 95 -6.50 -9.77 4.91
CA THR A 95 -5.12 -9.82 5.38
C THR A 95 -4.77 -8.51 6.08
N VAL A 96 -4.21 -8.63 7.28
CA VAL A 96 -3.76 -7.50 8.09
C VAL A 96 -2.24 -7.60 8.23
N VAL A 97 -1.55 -6.50 7.93
CA VAL A 97 -0.09 -6.41 8.11
C VAL A 97 0.21 -5.25 9.04
N VAL A 98 0.91 -5.55 10.12
CA VAL A 98 1.47 -4.51 11.00
C VAL A 98 2.93 -4.34 10.57
N ILE A 99 3.20 -3.26 9.86
CA ILE A 99 4.56 -2.95 9.38
C ILE A 99 5.34 -2.31 10.52
N PRO A 100 6.41 -2.95 10.99
CA PRO A 100 7.22 -2.35 12.06
C PRO A 100 7.89 -1.04 11.59
N ALA A 101 8.11 -0.13 12.53
CA ALA A 101 8.94 1.03 12.26
C ALA A 101 10.36 0.59 11.89
N ASN A 102 11.03 1.43 11.10
CA ASN A 102 12.44 1.27 10.72
C ASN A 102 12.73 0.09 9.77
N VAL A 103 11.71 -0.48 9.16
CA VAL A 103 11.84 -1.60 8.22
C VAL A 103 11.69 -1.07 6.80
N LYS A 104 12.67 -1.39 5.95
CA LYS A 104 12.61 -1.09 4.52
C LYS A 104 11.65 -2.07 3.84
N HIS A 105 10.61 -1.54 3.20
CA HIS A 105 9.56 -2.35 2.60
C HIS A 105 8.90 -1.66 1.43
N PHE A 106 8.07 -2.39 0.69
CA PHE A 106 7.13 -1.83 -0.27
C PHE A 106 5.82 -2.62 -0.25
N HIS A 107 4.80 -2.04 -0.86
CA HIS A 107 3.55 -2.73 -1.14
C HIS A 107 2.95 -2.22 -2.45
N GLY A 108 2.05 -3.01 -3.04
CA GLY A 108 1.43 -2.67 -4.30
C GLY A 108 0.55 -3.79 -4.83
N ALA A 109 -0.05 -3.54 -5.99
CA ALA A 109 -0.92 -4.51 -6.65
C ALA A 109 -0.12 -5.66 -7.25
N LYS A 110 -0.75 -6.83 -7.38
CA LYS A 110 -0.25 -7.87 -8.27
C LYS A 110 -0.39 -7.42 -9.73
N LYS A 111 0.43 -7.96 -10.60
CA LYS A 111 0.46 -7.55 -12.02
C LYS A 111 -0.86 -7.80 -12.75
N ASP A 112 -1.67 -8.70 -12.23
CA ASP A 112 -2.92 -9.15 -12.82
C ASP A 112 -4.13 -8.88 -11.92
N SER A 113 -4.04 -7.90 -11.03
CA SER A 113 -5.17 -7.51 -10.17
C SER A 113 -5.09 -6.05 -9.74
N TRP A 114 -6.22 -5.37 -9.75
CA TRP A 114 -6.44 -4.18 -8.94
C TRP A 114 -6.32 -4.57 -7.47
N PHE A 115 -5.95 -3.61 -6.64
CA PHE A 115 -5.72 -3.85 -5.23
C PHE A 115 -6.05 -2.61 -4.41
N SER A 116 -6.75 -2.81 -3.29
CA SER A 116 -6.97 -1.75 -2.31
C SER A 116 -6.62 -2.22 -0.91
N HIS A 117 -6.02 -1.32 -0.14
CA HIS A 117 -5.83 -1.52 1.29
C HIS A 117 -6.12 -0.24 2.05
N ILE A 118 -6.59 -0.40 3.29
CA ILE A 118 -6.59 0.70 4.24
C ILE A 118 -5.17 0.83 4.78
N ALA A 119 -4.71 2.07 4.87
CA ALA A 119 -3.44 2.42 5.51
C ALA A 119 -3.69 3.32 6.70
N MET A 120 -3.02 3.03 7.82
CA MET A 120 -3.06 3.86 9.02
C MET A 120 -1.66 3.96 9.60
N GLU A 121 -1.18 5.19 9.80
CA GLU A 121 0.08 5.41 10.51
C GLU A 121 -0.10 5.07 11.98
N ILE A 122 0.90 4.40 12.55
CA ILE A 122 0.91 4.06 13.99
C ILE A 122 1.67 5.16 14.73
N ASP A 123 1.09 5.68 15.79
CA ASP A 123 1.72 6.73 16.59
C ASP A 123 3.07 6.28 17.14
N GLY A 124 4.03 7.20 17.13
CA GLY A 124 5.36 6.94 17.64
C GLY A 124 6.10 8.24 17.94
N GLU A 125 7.32 8.10 18.43
CA GLU A 125 8.20 9.23 18.76
C GLU A 125 9.20 9.47 17.63
N ASN A 126 9.40 10.75 17.28
CA ASN A 126 10.33 11.20 16.25
C ASN A 126 10.09 10.48 14.92
N THR A 127 8.81 10.44 14.52
CA THR A 127 8.40 9.75 13.30
C THR A 127 8.76 10.56 12.04
N SER A 128 9.19 9.86 11.00
CA SER A 128 9.42 10.43 9.67
C SER A 128 9.34 9.32 8.63
N ASN A 129 9.02 9.70 7.39
CA ASN A 129 8.99 8.76 6.27
C ASN A 129 10.16 9.05 5.34
N GLU A 130 10.81 7.99 4.89
CA GLU A 130 11.91 8.07 3.94
C GLU A 130 11.58 7.26 2.70
N TRP A 131 11.53 7.92 1.54
CA TRP A 131 11.34 7.27 0.26
C TRP A 131 12.71 6.91 -0.33
N LEU A 132 12.83 5.67 -0.79
CA LEU A 132 14.06 5.12 -1.34
C LEU A 132 13.89 4.78 -2.82
N GLU A 133 14.68 3.83 -3.32
CA GLU A 133 14.68 3.47 -4.74
C GLU A 133 13.36 2.81 -5.19
N PRO A 134 13.01 2.93 -6.47
CA PRO A 134 11.88 2.19 -7.04
C PRO A 134 12.07 0.68 -6.95
N VAL A 135 10.96 -0.05 -6.86
CA VAL A 135 10.96 -1.50 -7.06
C VAL A 135 10.96 -1.75 -8.56
N ILE A 136 12.12 -2.03 -9.13
CA ILE A 136 12.28 -2.19 -10.58
C ILE A 136 11.54 -3.42 -11.11
N ASP A 137 11.20 -3.40 -12.39
CA ASP A 137 10.44 -4.50 -13.01
C ASP A 137 11.11 -5.86 -12.83
N GLU A 138 12.45 -5.91 -12.88
CA GLU A 138 13.20 -7.14 -12.68
C GLU A 138 12.92 -7.77 -11.30
N GLU A 139 12.91 -6.96 -10.25
CA GLU A 139 12.58 -7.42 -8.89
C GLU A 139 11.09 -7.76 -8.76
N TYR A 140 10.25 -6.87 -9.25
CA TYR A 140 8.80 -7.00 -9.14
C TYR A 140 8.29 -8.25 -9.87
N ASN A 141 8.83 -8.56 -11.07
CA ASN A 141 8.39 -9.71 -11.84
C ASN A 141 8.76 -11.06 -11.25
N LYS A 142 9.63 -11.08 -10.25
CA LYS A 142 9.97 -12.31 -9.51
C LYS A 142 8.93 -12.66 -8.43
N LEU A 143 8.04 -11.72 -8.10
CA LEU A 143 7.01 -11.97 -7.08
C LEU A 143 5.92 -12.90 -7.63
N GLY A 144 5.53 -13.87 -6.82
CA GLY A 144 4.41 -14.74 -7.17
C GLY A 144 4.70 -15.78 -8.25
N GLU A 145 5.94 -16.07 -8.46
CA GLU A 145 6.36 -17.13 -9.38
C GLU A 145 6.08 -18.51 -8.75
#